data_846c8a9488a3027760a34bdfd8d0fd04
#
_entry.id   846c8a9488a3027760a34bdfd8d0fd04
#
_cell.length_a   1.000
_cell.length_b   1.000
_cell.length_c   1.000
_cell.angle_alpha   90.00
_cell.angle_beta   90.00
_cell.angle_gamma   90.00
#
_symmetry.space_group_name_H-M   'P 1'
#
loop_
_entity.id
_entity.type
_entity.pdbx_description
1 polymer ?
#
loop_
_entity_poly.entity_id
_entity_poly.type
_entity_poly.pdbx_seq_one_letter_code
_entity_poly.pdbx_strand_id
1 'polypeptide(L)'
;MSDIENTGATPAEQPKSAPDDRASAGPFDESEANPVRPYVDLGGVKVLPREGLHLRLEVEEGTKRVVAIGLDYANSTLQVQPFAAPRSSGLWHEIRAQIADQIARQGGTTTVRDGAFGPELLAQIPVAAADGQAGQMRLARFVGVDGPRWFLRGVIAGEAAVDPASAALVEDLFRSIVVVRGSTPMPPRDLIPLRMPASSTGAPTAEPR
;
A
#
# COMPACT_ATOMS: atom_id res chain seq x y z
N MET A 1 -7.85 5.18 53.24
CA MET A 1 -7.45 4.11 52.33
C MET A 1 -8.47 4.08 51.23
N SER A 2 -8.16 4.73 50.15
CA SER A 2 -9.04 4.80 48.97
C SER A 2 -8.29 4.12 47.84
N ASP A 3 -8.70 2.90 47.49
CA ASP A 3 -8.21 2.15 46.35
C ASP A 3 -8.66 2.86 45.08
N ILE A 4 -7.70 3.44 44.34
CA ILE A 4 -7.91 3.93 43.00
C ILE A 4 -7.78 2.71 42.10
N GLU A 5 -8.89 2.09 41.75
CA GLU A 5 -8.96 1.12 40.64
C GLU A 5 -8.55 1.82 39.35
N ASN A 6 -7.32 1.57 38.94
CA ASN A 6 -6.84 1.93 37.61
C ASN A 6 -7.48 0.98 36.59
N THR A 7 -8.67 1.33 36.10
CA THR A 7 -9.33 0.65 34.99
C THR A 7 -8.55 0.96 33.72
N GLY A 8 -7.55 0.14 33.42
CA GLY A 8 -6.85 0.15 32.16
C GLY A 8 -7.85 -0.14 31.04
N ALA A 9 -8.37 0.90 30.41
CA ALA A 9 -9.18 0.76 29.22
C ALA A 9 -8.33 0.11 28.13
N THR A 10 -8.61 -1.15 27.82
CA THR A 10 -8.10 -1.81 26.63
C THR A 10 -8.49 -0.94 25.43
N PRO A 11 -7.55 -0.56 24.54
CA PRO A 11 -7.91 0.21 23.36
C PRO A 11 -9.01 -0.54 22.60
N ALA A 12 -10.13 0.12 22.34
CA ALA A 12 -11.24 -0.48 21.60
C ALA A 12 -10.69 -1.01 20.26
N GLU A 13 -10.87 -2.31 20.02
CA GLU A 13 -10.47 -2.91 18.75
C GLU A 13 -11.20 -2.19 17.62
N GLN A 14 -10.45 -1.55 16.73
CA GLN A 14 -11.00 -0.83 15.59
C GLN A 14 -11.49 -1.85 14.55
N PRO A 15 -12.66 -1.66 13.95
CA PRO A 15 -13.15 -2.54 12.89
C PRO A 15 -12.22 -2.48 11.68
N LYS A 16 -12.15 -3.55 10.91
CA LYS A 16 -11.40 -3.58 9.66
C LYS A 16 -12.02 -2.65 8.63
N SER A 17 -11.18 -1.88 7.98
CA SER A 17 -11.56 -1.00 6.87
C SER A 17 -11.24 -1.69 5.55
N ALA A 18 -12.26 -2.15 4.85
CA ALA A 18 -12.15 -2.78 3.55
C ALA A 18 -13.48 -2.64 2.80
N PRO A 19 -13.49 -2.66 1.46
CA PRO A 19 -14.72 -2.79 0.68
C PRO A 19 -15.44 -4.10 1.02
N ASP A 20 -16.77 -4.10 0.98
CA ASP A 20 -17.58 -5.30 1.24
C ASP A 20 -17.25 -6.42 0.25
N ASP A 21 -16.90 -6.07 -0.98
CA ASP A 21 -16.54 -6.98 -2.07
C ASP A 21 -15.07 -7.38 -2.11
N ARG A 22 -14.25 -6.98 -1.12
CA ARG A 22 -12.79 -7.21 -1.10
C ARG A 22 -12.39 -8.65 -1.44
N ALA A 23 -13.06 -9.64 -0.86
CA ALA A 23 -12.71 -11.05 -1.07
C ALA A 23 -12.90 -11.52 -2.52
N SER A 24 -13.79 -10.87 -3.27
CA SER A 24 -14.10 -11.21 -4.68
C SER A 24 -13.53 -10.24 -5.69
N ALA A 25 -13.32 -8.98 -5.30
CA ALA A 25 -12.84 -7.90 -6.18
C ALA A 25 -11.44 -7.36 -5.82
N GLY A 26 -10.86 -7.81 -4.70
CA GLY A 26 -9.52 -7.45 -4.25
C GLY A 26 -9.42 -6.10 -3.51
N PRO A 27 -8.22 -5.80 -3.00
CA PRO A 27 -6.99 -6.60 -3.00
C PRO A 27 -7.17 -7.97 -2.33
N PHE A 28 -6.52 -8.98 -2.89
CA PHE A 28 -6.77 -10.37 -2.51
C PHE A 28 -5.82 -10.85 -1.42
N ASP A 29 -6.31 -11.73 -0.55
CA ASP A 29 -5.45 -12.65 0.17
C ASP A 29 -4.93 -13.73 -0.79
N GLU A 30 -3.74 -14.28 -0.53
CA GLU A 30 -3.19 -15.34 -1.38
C GLU A 30 -4.14 -16.53 -1.55
N SER A 31 -4.93 -16.84 -0.52
CA SER A 31 -5.92 -17.93 -0.55
C SER A 31 -7.14 -17.64 -1.44
N GLU A 32 -7.36 -16.38 -1.78
CA GLU A 32 -8.49 -15.91 -2.62
C GLU A 32 -8.08 -15.71 -4.09
N ALA A 33 -6.76 -15.62 -4.32
CA ALA A 33 -6.22 -15.32 -5.65
C ALA A 33 -6.36 -16.50 -6.61
N ASN A 34 -6.61 -16.20 -7.90
CA ASN A 34 -6.59 -17.21 -8.93
C ASN A 34 -5.14 -17.65 -9.24
N PRO A 35 -4.73 -18.88 -8.89
CA PRO A 35 -3.33 -19.32 -9.02
C PRO A 35 -2.86 -19.47 -10.47
N VAL A 36 -3.77 -19.50 -11.45
CA VAL A 36 -3.43 -19.67 -12.88
C VAL A 36 -2.99 -18.37 -13.53
N ARG A 37 -3.25 -17.21 -12.90
CA ARG A 37 -2.83 -15.92 -13.45
C ARG A 37 -1.31 -15.74 -13.38
N PRO A 38 -0.69 -15.11 -14.39
CA PRO A 38 0.77 -14.94 -14.48
C PRO A 38 1.26 -13.81 -13.59
N TYR A 39 1.14 -13.96 -12.29
CA TYR A 39 1.60 -12.94 -11.34
C TYR A 39 3.14 -12.85 -11.30
N VAL A 40 3.64 -11.64 -11.17
CA VAL A 40 5.02 -11.38 -10.72
C VAL A 40 5.05 -11.48 -9.21
N ASP A 41 5.80 -12.45 -8.68
CA ASP A 41 5.99 -12.68 -7.24
C ASP A 41 7.09 -11.78 -6.69
N LEU A 42 6.72 -10.90 -5.77
CA LEU A 42 7.61 -9.96 -5.09
C LEU A 42 7.73 -10.26 -3.58
N GLY A 43 7.47 -11.50 -3.17
CA GLY A 43 7.45 -11.93 -1.78
C GLY A 43 6.13 -11.62 -1.10
N GLY A 44 6.07 -10.55 -0.33
CA GLY A 44 4.86 -10.15 0.41
C GLY A 44 3.67 -9.73 -0.46
N VAL A 45 3.88 -9.49 -1.75
CA VAL A 45 2.82 -9.23 -2.72
C VAL A 45 3.09 -9.90 -4.06
N LYS A 46 2.02 -10.14 -4.81
CA LYS A 46 2.06 -10.53 -6.22
C LYS A 46 1.31 -9.48 -7.03
N VAL A 47 1.89 -9.09 -8.16
CA VAL A 47 1.34 -8.08 -9.07
C VAL A 47 1.03 -8.72 -10.42
N LEU A 48 -0.16 -8.44 -10.95
CA LEU A 48 -0.52 -8.91 -12.28
C LEU A 48 0.06 -7.95 -13.33
N PRO A 49 0.94 -8.43 -14.24
CA PRO A 49 1.47 -7.62 -15.32
C PRO A 49 0.36 -7.11 -16.22
N ARG A 50 0.52 -5.88 -16.71
CA ARG A 50 -0.35 -5.29 -17.73
C ARG A 50 0.46 -4.36 -18.63
N GLU A 51 -0.04 -4.13 -19.82
CA GLU A 51 0.62 -3.23 -20.78
C GLU A 51 0.75 -1.81 -20.19
N GLY A 52 1.91 -1.20 -20.37
CA GLY A 52 2.22 0.14 -19.85
C GLY A 52 2.51 0.20 -18.35
N LEU A 53 2.51 -0.93 -17.63
CA LEU A 53 2.89 -0.96 -16.22
C LEU A 53 4.40 -1.11 -16.05
N HIS A 54 5.01 -0.17 -15.34
CA HIS A 54 6.41 -0.22 -14.94
C HIS A 54 6.52 -0.45 -13.44
N LEU A 55 7.26 -1.49 -13.05
CA LEU A 55 7.45 -1.87 -11.66
C LEU A 55 8.84 -1.41 -11.19
N ARG A 56 8.87 -0.76 -10.03
CA ARG A 56 10.09 -0.33 -9.34
C ARG A 56 10.10 -0.88 -7.91
N LEU A 57 11.27 -1.22 -7.41
CA LEU A 57 11.46 -1.59 -6.01
C LEU A 57 12.13 -0.42 -5.27
N GLU A 58 11.52 -0.02 -4.18
CA GLU A 58 12.09 0.99 -3.31
C GLU A 58 12.90 0.31 -2.21
N VAL A 59 14.19 0.65 -2.16
CA VAL A 59 15.15 0.03 -1.26
C VAL A 59 15.59 1.05 -0.23
N GLU A 60 15.56 0.68 1.03
CA GLU A 60 16.12 1.47 2.11
C GLU A 60 17.64 1.43 2.06
N GLU A 61 18.30 2.59 1.96
CA GLU A 61 19.75 2.66 1.73
C GLU A 61 20.58 2.01 2.85
N GLY A 62 20.17 2.18 4.10
CA GLY A 62 20.89 1.65 5.26
C GLY A 62 20.85 0.14 5.37
N THR A 63 19.69 -0.46 5.18
CA THR A 63 19.45 -1.91 5.39
C THR A 63 19.48 -2.73 4.11
N LYS A 64 19.45 -2.06 2.94
CA LYS A 64 19.29 -2.69 1.62
C LYS A 64 18.00 -3.54 1.48
N ARG A 65 17.03 -3.32 2.36
CA ARG A 65 15.74 -4.02 2.30
C ARG A 65 14.80 -3.32 1.33
N VAL A 66 14.02 -4.11 0.59
CA VAL A 66 12.90 -3.58 -0.19
C VAL A 66 11.80 -3.17 0.79
N VAL A 67 11.43 -1.90 0.78
CA VAL A 67 10.46 -1.33 1.73
C VAL A 67 9.13 -0.95 1.07
N ALA A 68 9.11 -0.82 -0.27
CA ALA A 68 7.89 -0.56 -1.02
C ALA A 68 8.05 -1.02 -2.47
N ILE A 69 6.91 -1.12 -3.15
CA ILE A 69 6.84 -1.36 -4.59
C ILE A 69 6.20 -0.15 -5.23
N GLY A 70 6.90 0.47 -6.18
CA GLY A 70 6.35 1.51 -7.04
C GLY A 70 5.82 0.92 -8.33
N LEU A 71 4.61 1.29 -8.69
CA LEU A 71 3.90 0.87 -9.88
C LEU A 71 3.55 2.13 -10.68
N ASP A 72 4.28 2.39 -11.78
CA ASP A 72 3.99 3.51 -12.66
C ASP A 72 3.03 3.04 -13.75
N TYR A 73 1.84 3.65 -13.80
CA TYR A 73 0.77 3.27 -14.70
C TYR A 73 -0.18 4.44 -14.95
N ALA A 74 -0.63 4.61 -16.20
CA ALA A 74 -1.60 5.65 -16.59
C ALA A 74 -1.21 7.06 -16.07
N ASN A 75 0.02 7.51 -16.38
CA ASN A 75 0.61 8.80 -15.94
C ASN A 75 0.54 9.03 -14.42
N SER A 76 0.52 7.96 -13.66
CA SER A 76 0.39 7.98 -12.22
C SER A 76 1.34 6.99 -11.56
N THR A 77 1.60 7.19 -10.29
CA THR A 77 2.37 6.26 -9.47
C THR A 77 1.50 5.72 -8.36
N LEU A 78 1.48 4.41 -8.21
CA LEU A 78 0.95 3.71 -7.05
C LEU A 78 2.09 3.06 -6.28
N GLN A 79 2.38 3.57 -5.09
CA GLN A 79 3.31 2.92 -4.16
C GLN A 79 2.53 2.01 -3.23
N VAL A 80 2.97 0.75 -3.08
CA VAL A 80 2.31 -0.23 -2.20
C VAL A 80 3.24 -0.79 -1.15
N GLN A 81 2.68 -1.00 0.05
CA GLN A 81 3.37 -1.60 1.18
C GLN A 81 2.43 -2.54 1.93
N PRO A 82 2.76 -3.83 2.04
CA PRO A 82 2.01 -4.80 2.81
C PRO A 82 2.55 -4.89 4.24
N PHE A 83 1.67 -4.90 5.22
CA PHE A 83 2.01 -5.02 6.64
C PHE A 83 1.29 -6.20 7.28
N ALA A 84 1.90 -6.81 8.27
CA ALA A 84 1.24 -7.77 9.14
C ALA A 84 0.17 -7.07 9.98
N ALA A 85 -1.00 -7.70 10.12
CA ALA A 85 -2.12 -7.15 10.88
C ALA A 85 -2.76 -8.19 11.79
N PRO A 86 -3.46 -7.75 12.85
CA PRO A 86 -4.27 -8.64 13.68
C PRO A 86 -5.40 -9.31 12.90
N ARG A 87 -5.94 -10.40 13.45
CA ARG A 87 -7.10 -11.07 12.84
C ARG A 87 -8.41 -10.33 13.06
N SER A 88 -8.58 -9.74 14.24
CA SER A 88 -9.86 -9.17 14.71
C SER A 88 -9.97 -7.68 14.51
N SER A 89 -8.85 -6.94 14.45
CA SER A 89 -8.85 -5.49 14.38
C SER A 89 -8.20 -4.96 13.11
N GLY A 90 -8.67 -3.79 12.65
CA GLY A 90 -8.11 -3.05 11.52
C GLY A 90 -6.99 -2.11 11.94
N LEU A 91 -6.10 -1.78 11.01
CA LEU A 91 -5.01 -0.84 11.20
C LEU A 91 -5.23 0.49 10.50
N TRP A 92 -6.06 0.53 9.47
CA TRP A 92 -6.17 1.69 8.60
C TRP A 92 -6.59 2.96 9.33
N HIS A 93 -7.55 2.87 10.25
CA HIS A 93 -8.04 4.03 10.98
C HIS A 93 -6.92 4.76 11.72
N GLU A 94 -6.09 4.03 12.45
CA GLU A 94 -4.99 4.58 13.22
C GLU A 94 -3.84 5.06 12.33
N ILE A 95 -3.44 4.25 11.34
CA ILE A 95 -2.37 4.60 10.40
C ILE A 95 -2.75 5.86 9.61
N ARG A 96 -4.00 6.00 9.19
CA ARG A 96 -4.50 7.18 8.49
C ARG A 96 -4.38 8.45 9.37
N ALA A 97 -4.73 8.36 10.64
CA ALA A 97 -4.57 9.47 11.58
C ALA A 97 -3.09 9.85 11.77
N GLN A 98 -2.21 8.86 11.93
CA GLN A 98 -0.76 9.10 12.05
C GLN A 98 -0.17 9.76 10.80
N ILE A 99 -0.61 9.36 9.60
CA ILE A 99 -0.19 9.99 8.34
C ILE A 99 -0.66 11.45 8.31
N ALA A 100 -1.90 11.74 8.67
CA ALA A 100 -2.44 13.09 8.71
C ALA A 100 -1.63 13.99 9.66
N ASP A 101 -1.32 13.51 10.85
CA ASP A 101 -0.50 14.22 11.84
C ASP A 101 0.92 14.48 11.31
N GLN A 102 1.52 13.49 10.66
CA GLN A 102 2.86 13.64 10.08
C GLN A 102 2.87 14.69 8.96
N ILE A 103 1.90 14.68 8.07
CA ILE A 103 1.77 15.66 6.99
C ILE A 103 1.56 17.07 7.54
N ALA A 104 0.71 17.22 8.56
CA ALA A 104 0.50 18.50 9.22
C ALA A 104 1.79 19.07 9.84
N ARG A 105 2.61 18.24 10.48
CA ARG A 105 3.93 18.66 11.02
C ARG A 105 4.91 19.10 9.93
N GLN A 106 4.75 18.61 8.71
CA GLN A 106 5.55 19.00 7.55
C GLN A 106 5.00 20.25 6.83
N GLY A 107 3.92 20.85 7.35
CA GLY A 107 3.27 22.01 6.75
C GLY A 107 2.32 21.67 5.60
N GLY A 108 1.96 20.41 5.45
CA GLY A 108 0.95 19.97 4.51
C GLY A 108 -0.46 20.00 5.09
N THR A 109 -1.44 19.71 4.26
CA THR A 109 -2.86 19.61 4.65
C THR A 109 -3.46 18.29 4.21
N THR A 110 -4.45 17.81 4.95
CA THR A 110 -5.12 16.56 4.65
C THR A 110 -6.64 16.68 4.79
N THR A 111 -7.37 15.93 3.98
CA THR A 111 -8.82 15.80 4.07
C THR A 111 -9.19 14.33 3.94
N VAL A 112 -10.03 13.84 4.85
CA VAL A 112 -10.61 12.50 4.76
C VAL A 112 -11.84 12.56 3.85
N ARG A 113 -11.94 11.62 2.91
CA ARG A 113 -13.13 11.44 2.07
C ARG A 113 -13.41 9.96 1.85
N ASP A 114 -14.60 9.62 1.44
CA ASP A 114 -14.93 8.26 1.01
C ASP A 114 -14.42 8.03 -0.41
N GLY A 115 -13.74 6.90 -0.61
CA GLY A 115 -13.18 6.46 -1.89
C GLY A 115 -13.55 5.02 -2.21
N ALA A 116 -12.94 4.49 -3.26
CA ALA A 116 -13.20 3.13 -3.77
C ALA A 116 -12.89 2.00 -2.76
N PHE A 117 -12.09 2.30 -1.73
CA PHE A 117 -11.66 1.33 -0.71
C PHE A 117 -12.17 1.67 0.69
N GLY A 118 -13.14 2.57 0.80
CA GLY A 118 -13.58 3.17 2.05
C GLY A 118 -12.90 4.51 2.32
N PRO A 119 -12.80 4.95 3.60
CA PRO A 119 -12.23 6.25 3.92
C PRO A 119 -10.76 6.37 3.48
N GLU A 120 -10.46 7.33 2.64
CA GLU A 120 -9.11 7.66 2.15
C GLU A 120 -8.65 9.03 2.63
N LEU A 121 -7.35 9.29 2.58
CA LEU A 121 -6.76 10.57 2.93
C LEU A 121 -6.25 11.26 1.67
N LEU A 122 -6.84 12.40 1.34
CA LEU A 122 -6.32 13.29 0.30
C LEU A 122 -5.35 14.27 0.96
N ALA A 123 -4.12 14.33 0.47
CA ALA A 123 -3.04 15.09 1.07
C ALA A 123 -2.42 16.07 0.09
N GLN A 124 -2.16 17.29 0.54
CA GLN A 124 -1.30 18.26 -0.12
C GLN A 124 0.01 18.34 0.66
N ILE A 125 1.07 17.85 0.05
CA ILE A 125 2.38 17.69 0.70
C ILE A 125 3.34 18.71 0.12
N PRO A 126 3.99 19.55 0.94
CA PRO A 126 5.00 20.48 0.45
C PRO A 126 6.20 19.70 -0.07
N VAL A 127 6.61 20.03 -1.28
CA VAL A 127 7.84 19.51 -1.88
C VAL A 127 8.96 20.52 -1.62
N ALA A 128 10.10 20.04 -1.14
CA ALA A 128 11.25 20.90 -0.92
C ALA A 128 11.60 21.66 -2.21
N ALA A 129 11.68 22.97 -2.11
CA ALA A 129 12.06 23.82 -3.23
C ALA A 129 13.52 23.54 -3.62
N ALA A 130 13.77 23.27 -4.89
CA ALA A 130 15.12 23.39 -5.44
C ALA A 130 15.42 24.87 -5.61
N ASP A 131 16.55 25.33 -5.01
CA ASP A 131 17.16 26.65 -5.18
C ASP A 131 16.20 27.84 -5.41
N GLY A 132 15.56 28.34 -4.33
CA GLY A 132 14.93 29.66 -4.34
C GLY A 132 13.56 29.75 -5.02
N GLN A 133 12.96 28.66 -5.46
CA GLN A 133 11.59 28.63 -5.95
C GLN A 133 10.60 28.41 -4.82
N ALA A 134 9.39 29.01 -4.91
CA ALA A 134 8.31 28.74 -3.96
C ALA A 134 8.02 27.24 -3.93
N GLY A 135 7.93 26.65 -2.73
CA GLY A 135 7.67 25.24 -2.56
C GLY A 135 6.37 24.84 -3.28
N GLN A 136 6.45 23.83 -4.13
CA GLN A 136 5.29 23.28 -4.81
C GLN A 136 4.56 22.33 -3.86
N MET A 137 3.22 22.30 -3.94
CA MET A 137 2.40 21.33 -3.24
C MET A 137 2.15 20.13 -4.15
N ARG A 138 2.46 18.95 -3.67
CA ARG A 138 2.15 17.69 -4.37
C ARG A 138 0.90 17.09 -3.79
N LEU A 139 -0.05 16.74 -4.65
CA LEU A 139 -1.25 16.01 -4.26
C LEU A 139 -0.96 14.51 -4.23
N ALA A 140 -1.41 13.86 -3.17
CA ALA A 140 -1.36 12.41 -3.02
C ALA A 140 -2.63 11.89 -2.34
N ARG A 141 -3.06 10.70 -2.72
CA ARG A 141 -4.14 9.96 -2.07
C ARG A 141 -3.53 8.79 -1.31
N PHE A 142 -3.84 8.68 -0.03
CA PHE A 142 -3.47 7.52 0.77
C PHE A 142 -4.69 6.63 0.92
N VAL A 143 -4.57 5.40 0.49
CA VAL A 143 -5.59 4.37 0.58
C VAL A 143 -5.10 3.21 1.44
N GLY A 144 -6.00 2.53 2.13
CA GLY A 144 -5.64 1.41 2.98
C GLY A 144 -6.75 0.37 3.02
N VAL A 145 -6.37 -0.89 2.93
CA VAL A 145 -7.29 -2.03 3.01
C VAL A 145 -6.81 -3.03 4.05
N ASP A 146 -7.68 -3.33 5.01
CA ASP A 146 -7.45 -4.36 6.01
C ASP A 146 -7.92 -5.72 5.50
N GLY A 147 -7.00 -6.66 5.36
CA GLY A 147 -7.28 -8.05 5.00
C GLY A 147 -7.39 -8.98 6.21
N PRO A 148 -7.40 -10.31 6.00
CA PRO A 148 -7.56 -11.29 7.09
C PRO A 148 -6.51 -11.18 8.19
N ARG A 149 -5.23 -11.06 7.81
CA ARG A 149 -4.07 -10.94 8.72
C ARG A 149 -3.01 -9.99 8.18
N TRP A 150 -3.41 -9.10 7.29
CA TRP A 150 -2.55 -8.13 6.67
C TRP A 150 -3.27 -6.79 6.48
N PHE A 151 -2.50 -5.77 6.30
CA PHE A 151 -2.93 -4.45 5.90
C PHE A 151 -2.13 -4.02 4.67
N LEU A 152 -2.80 -3.55 3.62
CA LEU A 152 -2.17 -3.04 2.41
C LEU A 152 -2.36 -1.53 2.35
N ARG A 153 -1.25 -0.78 2.34
CA ARG A 153 -1.23 0.66 2.13
C ARG A 153 -0.90 0.97 0.68
N GLY A 154 -1.67 1.87 0.09
CA GLY A 154 -1.38 2.47 -1.21
C GLY A 154 -1.19 3.98 -1.10
N VAL A 155 -0.24 4.52 -1.86
CA VAL A 155 -0.09 5.96 -2.06
C VAL A 155 -0.17 6.23 -3.55
N ILE A 156 -1.19 7.00 -3.96
CA ILE A 156 -1.49 7.32 -5.36
C ILE A 156 -1.10 8.78 -5.61
N ALA A 157 -0.29 9.00 -6.63
CA ALA A 157 0.13 10.33 -7.08
C ALA A 157 0.10 10.42 -8.61
N GLY A 158 0.20 11.63 -9.15
CA GLY A 158 0.07 11.89 -10.57
C GLY A 158 -1.38 12.16 -10.98
N GLU A 159 -1.74 11.84 -12.21
CA GLU A 159 -3.09 12.12 -12.74
C GLU A 159 -4.20 11.45 -11.93
N ALA A 160 -3.98 10.22 -11.45
CA ALA A 160 -4.96 9.49 -10.65
C ALA A 160 -5.27 10.12 -9.27
N ALA A 161 -4.50 11.12 -8.85
CA ALA A 161 -4.83 11.88 -7.65
C ALA A 161 -5.93 12.93 -7.88
N VAL A 162 -6.15 13.35 -9.13
CA VAL A 162 -7.05 14.45 -9.51
C VAL A 162 -8.10 14.08 -10.56
N ASP A 163 -7.75 13.20 -11.51
CA ASP A 163 -8.63 12.80 -12.61
C ASP A 163 -9.34 11.47 -12.30
N PRO A 164 -10.68 11.43 -12.32
CA PRO A 164 -11.43 10.22 -12.01
C PRO A 164 -11.20 9.05 -12.97
N ALA A 165 -10.93 9.31 -14.25
CA ALA A 165 -10.69 8.24 -15.23
C ALA A 165 -9.34 7.56 -14.96
N SER A 166 -8.29 8.35 -14.73
CA SER A 166 -6.97 7.86 -14.32
C SER A 166 -7.02 7.17 -12.95
N ALA A 167 -7.83 7.71 -12.02
CA ALA A 167 -8.06 7.11 -10.71
C ALA A 167 -8.64 5.70 -10.83
N ALA A 168 -9.65 5.49 -11.66
CA ALA A 168 -10.28 4.18 -11.85
C ALA A 168 -9.28 3.12 -12.36
N LEU A 169 -8.35 3.50 -13.25
CA LEU A 169 -7.32 2.60 -13.76
C LEU A 169 -6.33 2.17 -12.67
N VAL A 170 -5.91 3.11 -11.81
CA VAL A 170 -4.98 2.83 -10.71
C VAL A 170 -5.66 2.07 -9.57
N GLU A 171 -6.93 2.35 -9.31
CA GLU A 171 -7.75 1.63 -8.34
C GLU A 171 -7.97 0.17 -8.78
N ASP A 172 -8.23 -0.08 -10.07
CA ASP A 172 -8.28 -1.45 -10.62
C ASP A 172 -6.91 -2.17 -10.49
N LEU A 173 -5.81 -1.46 -10.72
CA LEU A 173 -4.47 -2.00 -10.47
C LEU A 173 -4.30 -2.38 -9.00
N PHE A 174 -4.68 -1.52 -8.05
CA PHE A 174 -4.59 -1.79 -6.62
C PHE A 174 -5.48 -2.97 -6.20
N ARG A 175 -6.70 -3.09 -6.74
CA ARG A 175 -7.58 -4.26 -6.53
C ARG A 175 -6.96 -5.56 -7.02
N SER A 176 -6.17 -5.53 -8.10
CA SER A 176 -5.55 -6.72 -8.66
C SER A 176 -4.36 -7.28 -7.85
N ILE A 177 -3.91 -6.56 -6.83
CA ILE A 177 -2.78 -6.98 -5.98
C ILE A 177 -3.19 -8.14 -5.09
N VAL A 178 -2.29 -9.12 -4.97
CA VAL A 178 -2.41 -10.24 -4.04
C VAL A 178 -1.42 -10.05 -2.91
N VAL A 179 -1.87 -10.09 -1.68
CA VAL A 179 -1.01 -10.03 -0.49
C VAL A 179 -0.67 -11.45 -0.03
N VAL A 180 0.62 -11.72 0.10
CA VAL A 180 1.18 -12.99 0.55
C VAL A 180 1.68 -12.82 1.99
N ARG A 181 0.80 -13.11 2.96
CA ARG A 181 1.15 -12.95 4.38
C ARG A 181 2.06 -14.08 4.88
N GLY A 182 1.92 -15.25 4.31
CA GLY A 182 2.61 -16.45 4.79
C GLY A 182 2.18 -16.90 6.19
N SER A 183 2.84 -17.94 6.69
CA SER A 183 2.54 -18.57 7.99
C SER A 183 3.48 -18.11 9.12
N THR A 184 4.62 -17.50 8.81
CA THR A 184 5.59 -17.05 9.80
C THR A 184 4.99 -16.03 10.76
N PRO A 185 5.11 -16.21 12.09
CA PRO A 185 4.69 -15.21 13.05
C PRO A 185 5.39 -13.87 12.82
N MET A 186 4.63 -12.80 12.80
CA MET A 186 5.13 -11.43 12.68
C MET A 186 4.31 -10.50 13.58
N PRO A 187 4.96 -9.56 14.27
CA PRO A 187 4.25 -8.52 15.00
C PRO A 187 3.32 -7.73 14.07
N PRO A 188 2.17 -7.26 14.57
CA PRO A 188 1.34 -6.30 13.83
C PRO A 188 2.15 -5.05 13.46
N ARG A 189 1.89 -4.51 12.26
CA ARG A 189 2.56 -3.34 11.65
C ARG A 189 3.97 -3.60 11.13
N ASP A 190 4.53 -4.77 11.30
CA ASP A 190 5.76 -5.12 10.61
C ASP A 190 5.51 -5.21 9.11
N LEU A 191 6.44 -4.68 8.32
CA LEU A 191 6.41 -4.80 6.88
C LEU A 191 6.60 -6.28 6.49
N ILE A 192 5.65 -6.82 5.71
CA ILE A 192 5.80 -8.15 5.15
C ILE A 192 6.97 -8.12 4.16
N PRO A 193 7.94 -9.04 4.26
CA PRO A 193 9.15 -8.98 3.45
C PRO A 193 8.87 -8.96 1.96
N LEU A 194 9.45 -7.98 1.29
CA LEU A 194 9.44 -7.84 -0.16
C LEU A 194 10.78 -8.29 -0.73
N ARG A 195 10.77 -8.81 -1.96
CA ARG A 195 11.96 -9.29 -2.64
C ARG A 195 11.91 -8.95 -4.13
N MET A 196 13.07 -8.98 -4.78
CA MET A 196 13.14 -8.91 -6.23
C MET A 196 12.45 -10.15 -6.84
N PRO A 197 11.76 -9.98 -7.98
CA PRO A 197 11.22 -11.13 -8.70
C PRO A 197 12.38 -12.07 -9.05
N ALA A 198 12.14 -13.38 -8.93
CA ALA A 198 13.08 -14.35 -9.46
C ALA A 198 13.23 -14.08 -10.95
N SER A 199 14.44 -13.77 -11.42
CA SER A 199 14.72 -13.60 -12.83
C SER A 199 14.26 -14.88 -13.55
N SER A 200 13.33 -14.76 -14.50
CA SER A 200 13.11 -15.83 -15.46
C SER A 200 14.45 -16.01 -16.17
N THR A 201 15.16 -17.07 -15.84
CA THR A 201 16.42 -17.43 -16.50
C THR A 201 16.09 -17.55 -17.98
N GLY A 202 16.55 -16.57 -18.77
CA GLY A 202 16.42 -16.60 -20.22
C GLY A 202 16.98 -17.91 -20.74
N ALA A 203 16.25 -18.56 -21.61
CA ALA A 203 16.73 -19.72 -22.33
C ALA A 203 18.11 -19.43 -22.95
N PRO A 204 19.07 -20.36 -22.91
CA PRO A 204 20.37 -20.15 -23.51
C PRO A 204 20.18 -19.93 -25.01
N THR A 205 20.63 -18.79 -25.51
CA THR A 205 20.73 -18.50 -26.92
C THR A 205 21.65 -19.55 -27.52
N ALA A 206 21.08 -20.47 -28.33
CA ALA A 206 21.86 -21.39 -29.14
C ALA A 206 22.63 -20.56 -30.18
N GLU A 207 23.95 -20.52 -30.06
CA GLU A 207 24.80 -20.01 -31.13
C GLU A 207 24.62 -20.90 -32.41
N PRO A 208 24.41 -20.31 -33.58
CA PRO A 208 24.47 -21.06 -34.84
C PRO A 208 25.94 -21.38 -35.17
N ARG A 209 26.23 -22.63 -35.42
CA ARG A 209 27.47 -23.07 -36.07
C ARG A 209 27.48 -22.70 -37.53
#